data_71b7ed42d0dc01a71bbdc90c1326cf0b
#
_entry.id   71b7ed42d0dc01a71bbdc90c1326cf0b
#
_cell.length_a   1.000
_cell.length_b   1.000
_cell.length_c   1.000
_cell.angle_alpha   90.00
_cell.angle_beta   90.00
_cell.angle_gamma   90.00
#
_symmetry.space_group_name_H-M   'P 1'
#
loop_
_entity.id
_entity.type
_entity.pdbx_description
1 polymer ?
#
loop_
_entity_poly.entity_id
_entity_poly.type
_entity_poly.pdbx_seq_one_letter_code
_entity_poly.pdbx_strand_id
1 'polypeptide(L)'
;MEEAKVEEEKEVYRNYSLMKVTIIYDNTVFNKNLQGDWGFSALIEAEDAPRILFDTGANGEILLLNMKKLGINPVSIEEVFISHAHFDHVGGLSEFLNTNEKVKIYIPPSFRGMRKKEVVTISKPTKIHNNVFSTGEIEGIEQSLGVITGKGIVLIVGCSHPYMGNILDVARKFGKIYGIIGGLHGFSDFKLFKDLKLICPTHCTQYKEQIKELYPKQCIEGGAGKIIDIN
;
A
#
# COMPACT_ATOMS: atom_id res chain seq x y z
N MET A 1 6.56 35.14 5.65
CA MET A 1 6.24 34.31 4.44
C MET A 1 6.45 32.82 4.67
N GLU A 2 7.49 32.41 5.39
CA GLU A 2 7.77 30.99 5.72
C GLU A 2 6.81 30.44 6.78
N GLU A 3 6.50 31.24 7.82
CA GLU A 3 5.51 30.89 8.86
C GLU A 3 4.08 30.75 8.32
N ALA A 4 3.67 31.60 7.38
CA ALA A 4 2.36 31.50 6.73
C ALA A 4 2.22 30.24 5.86
N LYS A 5 3.30 29.83 5.16
CA LYS A 5 3.32 28.57 4.40
C LYS A 5 3.26 27.33 5.30
N VAL A 6 3.90 27.38 6.46
CA VAL A 6 3.88 26.30 7.45
C VAL A 6 2.51 26.20 8.12
N GLU A 7 1.80 27.30 8.32
CA GLU A 7 0.43 27.30 8.84
C GLU A 7 -0.57 26.80 7.79
N GLU A 8 -0.43 27.23 6.54
CA GLU A 8 -1.28 26.77 5.43
C GLU A 8 -1.08 25.26 5.15
N GLU A 9 0.16 24.74 5.21
CA GLU A 9 0.44 23.31 5.17
C GLU A 9 -0.18 22.56 6.36
N LYS A 10 -0.13 23.11 7.57
CA LYS A 10 -0.75 22.49 8.76
C LYS A 10 -2.27 22.47 8.67
N GLU A 11 -2.89 23.45 8.05
CA GLU A 11 -4.35 23.54 7.89
C GLU A 11 -4.86 22.51 6.86
N VAL A 12 -4.11 22.27 5.80
CA VAL A 12 -4.39 21.22 4.79
C VAL A 12 -4.39 19.82 5.41
N TYR A 13 -3.47 19.55 6.37
CA TYR A 13 -3.38 18.23 7.02
C TYR A 13 -4.26 18.06 8.26
N ARG A 14 -4.82 19.15 8.84
CA ARG A 14 -5.69 19.08 10.03
C ARG A 14 -7.01 18.34 9.81
N ASN A 15 -7.45 18.22 8.57
CA ASN A 15 -8.73 17.56 8.20
C ASN A 15 -8.56 16.08 7.83
N TYR A 16 -7.33 15.51 7.84
CA TYR A 16 -7.07 14.11 7.53
C TYR A 16 -6.43 13.46 8.75
N SER A 17 -7.18 12.69 9.51
CA SER A 17 -6.70 12.32 10.84
C SER A 17 -6.22 10.88 10.96
N LEU A 18 -6.94 9.90 10.49
CA LEU A 18 -6.68 8.51 10.88
C LEU A 18 -6.48 7.60 9.66
N MET A 19 -5.43 6.80 9.71
CA MET A 19 -5.22 5.71 8.77
C MET A 19 -4.77 4.47 9.54
N LYS A 20 -5.35 3.31 9.19
CA LYS A 20 -4.92 2.02 9.67
C LYS A 20 -4.56 1.12 8.49
N VAL A 21 -3.39 0.49 8.58
CA VAL A 21 -2.95 -0.54 7.63
C VAL A 21 -2.86 -1.87 8.35
N THR A 22 -3.58 -2.87 7.86
CA THR A 22 -3.48 -4.25 8.36
C THR A 22 -2.86 -5.12 7.28
N ILE A 23 -1.63 -5.60 7.49
CA ILE A 23 -0.98 -6.53 6.58
C ILE A 23 -1.66 -7.90 6.74
N ILE A 24 -2.33 -8.37 5.67
CA ILE A 24 -3.08 -9.62 5.69
C ILE A 24 -2.22 -10.78 5.19
N TYR A 25 -1.36 -10.52 4.21
CA TYR A 25 -0.55 -11.50 3.50
C TYR A 25 0.88 -10.99 3.35
N ASP A 26 1.85 -11.79 3.76
CA ASP A 26 3.28 -11.48 3.63
C ASP A 26 4.07 -12.79 3.70
N ASN A 27 5.29 -12.79 3.21
CA ASN A 27 6.22 -13.93 3.27
C ASN A 27 6.48 -14.39 4.72
N THR A 28 6.35 -13.46 5.66
CA THR A 28 6.56 -13.67 7.10
C THR A 28 5.29 -13.42 7.87
N VAL A 29 5.22 -13.92 9.10
CA VAL A 29 4.09 -13.69 9.99
C VAL A 29 4.51 -12.87 11.20
N PHE A 30 3.79 -11.78 11.45
CA PHE A 30 3.88 -11.01 12.69
C PHE A 30 2.97 -11.62 13.77
N ASN A 31 1.78 -12.04 13.37
CA ASN A 31 0.85 -12.77 14.25
C ASN A 31 0.95 -14.27 13.95
N LYS A 32 1.48 -15.04 14.91
CA LYS A 32 1.74 -16.50 14.78
C LYS A 32 0.51 -17.35 14.46
N ASN A 33 -0.71 -16.81 14.63
CA ASN A 33 -1.95 -17.51 14.26
C ASN A 33 -2.25 -17.44 12.76
N LEU A 34 -1.55 -16.61 12.00
CA LEU A 34 -1.74 -16.45 10.56
C LEU A 34 -0.82 -17.38 9.78
N GLN A 35 -1.09 -17.50 8.50
CA GLN A 35 -0.25 -18.21 7.56
C GLN A 35 0.55 -17.22 6.69
N GLY A 36 1.87 -17.38 6.65
CA GLY A 36 2.75 -16.69 5.71
C GLY A 36 2.84 -17.48 4.41
N ASP A 37 2.99 -16.75 3.32
CA ASP A 37 3.27 -17.31 2.01
C ASP A 37 3.84 -16.21 1.11
N TRP A 38 4.48 -16.59 -0.02
CA TRP A 38 5.08 -15.63 -0.93
C TRP A 38 4.03 -14.72 -1.57
N GLY A 39 4.09 -13.41 -1.28
CA GLY A 39 3.18 -12.40 -1.80
C GLY A 39 2.90 -11.28 -0.80
N PHE A 40 2.08 -10.33 -1.22
CA PHE A 40 1.68 -9.20 -0.39
C PHE A 40 0.20 -8.87 -0.53
N SER A 41 -0.46 -8.58 0.60
CA SER A 41 -1.76 -7.93 0.64
C SER A 41 -1.94 -7.18 1.94
N ALA A 42 -2.58 -6.00 1.88
CA ALA A 42 -2.91 -5.19 3.04
C ALA A 42 -4.30 -4.58 2.92
N LEU A 43 -5.02 -4.48 4.04
CA LEU A 43 -6.25 -3.69 4.15
C LEU A 43 -5.88 -2.28 4.56
N ILE A 44 -6.37 -1.31 3.80
CA ILE A 44 -6.19 0.12 4.03
C ILE A 44 -7.54 0.68 4.48
N GLU A 45 -7.57 1.23 5.68
CA GLU A 45 -8.71 1.92 6.27
C GLU A 45 -8.27 3.36 6.56
N ALA A 46 -8.81 4.30 5.82
CA ALA A 46 -8.54 5.73 5.97
C ALA A 46 -9.86 6.47 6.21
N GLU A 47 -9.81 7.53 7.01
CA GLU A 47 -10.99 8.37 7.26
C GLU A 47 -11.48 8.97 5.94
N ASP A 48 -12.79 9.05 5.74
CA ASP A 48 -13.45 9.57 4.54
C ASP A 48 -13.07 8.84 3.23
N ALA A 49 -12.62 7.59 3.32
CA ALA A 49 -12.36 6.74 2.16
C ALA A 49 -12.98 5.34 2.34
N PRO A 50 -13.36 4.67 1.25
CA PRO A 50 -13.76 3.26 1.28
C PRO A 50 -12.64 2.36 1.83
N ARG A 51 -13.01 1.18 2.32
CA ARG A 51 -12.04 0.15 2.70
C ARG A 51 -11.41 -0.44 1.44
N ILE A 52 -10.09 -0.31 1.31
CA ILE A 52 -9.33 -0.72 0.13
C ILE A 52 -8.49 -1.94 0.46
N LEU A 53 -8.67 -3.02 -0.28
CA LEU A 53 -7.72 -4.13 -0.29
C LEU A 53 -6.62 -3.82 -1.31
N PHE A 54 -5.41 -3.64 -0.82
CA PHE A 54 -4.22 -3.47 -1.66
C PHE A 54 -3.62 -4.84 -1.94
N ASP A 55 -3.56 -5.26 -3.20
CA ASP A 55 -3.13 -6.55 -3.70
C ASP A 55 -3.85 -7.76 -3.02
N THR A 56 -3.58 -8.98 -3.47
CA THR A 56 -4.31 -10.18 -3.01
C THR A 56 -3.41 -11.37 -2.67
N GLY A 57 -2.08 -11.18 -2.68
CA GLY A 57 -1.15 -12.29 -2.47
C GLY A 57 -1.16 -13.32 -3.60
N ALA A 58 -0.45 -14.42 -3.42
CA ALA A 58 -0.36 -15.51 -4.39
C ALA A 58 -1.49 -16.53 -4.28
N ASN A 59 -2.12 -16.67 -3.11
CA ASN A 59 -3.10 -17.72 -2.82
C ASN A 59 -4.33 -17.17 -2.12
N GLY A 60 -5.51 -17.30 -2.77
CA GLY A 60 -6.76 -16.77 -2.25
C GLY A 60 -7.29 -17.50 -1.03
N GLU A 61 -7.01 -18.80 -0.87
CA GLU A 61 -7.42 -19.54 0.33
C GLU A 61 -6.67 -19.03 1.56
N ILE A 62 -5.36 -18.77 1.43
CA ILE A 62 -4.54 -18.18 2.51
C ILE A 62 -5.01 -16.75 2.81
N LEU A 63 -5.26 -15.94 1.78
CA LEU A 63 -5.78 -14.58 1.94
C LEU A 63 -7.08 -14.59 2.77
N LEU A 64 -8.07 -15.38 2.35
CA LEU A 64 -9.37 -15.47 3.01
C LEU A 64 -9.28 -16.09 4.42
N LEU A 65 -8.41 -17.08 4.61
CA LEU A 65 -8.13 -17.66 5.93
C LEU A 65 -7.57 -16.62 6.89
N ASN A 66 -6.58 -15.84 6.43
CA ASN A 66 -5.97 -14.78 7.24
C ASN A 66 -6.98 -13.66 7.53
N MET A 67 -7.79 -13.24 6.55
CA MET A 67 -8.89 -12.29 6.78
C MET A 67 -9.83 -12.79 7.89
N LYS A 68 -10.26 -14.05 7.81
CA LYS A 68 -11.14 -14.66 8.82
C LYS A 68 -10.52 -14.63 10.22
N LYS A 69 -9.24 -14.98 10.35
CA LYS A 69 -8.51 -14.97 11.62
C LYS A 69 -8.29 -13.57 12.19
N LEU A 70 -8.21 -12.56 11.31
CA LEU A 70 -8.11 -11.14 11.68
C LEU A 70 -9.48 -10.49 11.95
N GLY A 71 -10.59 -11.22 11.77
CA GLY A 71 -11.94 -10.68 11.91
C GLY A 71 -12.33 -9.73 10.78
N ILE A 72 -11.64 -9.78 9.64
CA ILE A 72 -11.94 -8.98 8.45
C ILE A 72 -13.00 -9.70 7.62
N ASN A 73 -14.17 -9.07 7.46
CA ASN A 73 -15.19 -9.57 6.55
C ASN A 73 -14.87 -9.15 5.10
N PRO A 74 -14.58 -10.07 4.17
CA PRO A 74 -14.28 -9.72 2.80
C PRO A 74 -15.37 -8.89 2.11
N VAL A 75 -16.65 -9.11 2.46
CA VAL A 75 -17.80 -8.40 1.88
C VAL A 75 -17.85 -6.92 2.30
N SER A 76 -17.17 -6.55 3.38
CA SER A 76 -17.08 -5.16 3.82
C SER A 76 -15.98 -4.35 3.12
N ILE A 77 -15.22 -4.97 2.24
CA ILE A 77 -14.22 -4.30 1.40
C ILE A 77 -14.94 -3.76 0.17
N GLU A 78 -14.77 -2.49 -0.10
CA GLU A 78 -15.51 -1.79 -1.17
C GLU A 78 -14.66 -1.67 -2.44
N GLU A 79 -13.34 -1.64 -2.29
CA GLU A 79 -12.41 -1.44 -3.39
C GLU A 79 -11.20 -2.38 -3.29
N VAL A 80 -10.67 -2.76 -4.46
CA VAL A 80 -9.41 -3.48 -4.62
C VAL A 80 -8.46 -2.61 -5.43
N PHE A 81 -7.25 -2.47 -4.97
CA PHE A 81 -6.18 -1.76 -5.68
C PHE A 81 -5.06 -2.75 -6.02
N ILE A 82 -4.80 -2.97 -7.30
CA ILE A 82 -3.73 -3.84 -7.77
C ILE A 82 -2.53 -2.99 -8.15
N SER A 83 -1.41 -3.26 -7.49
CA SER A 83 -0.15 -2.56 -7.75
C SER A 83 0.43 -2.93 -9.11
N HIS A 84 0.54 -4.21 -9.41
CA HIS A 84 1.06 -4.75 -10.67
C HIS A 84 0.61 -6.21 -10.90
N ALA A 85 0.94 -6.76 -12.09
CA ALA A 85 0.36 -8.02 -12.57
C ALA A 85 1.13 -9.29 -12.17
N HIS A 86 2.09 -9.23 -11.27
CA HIS A 86 2.79 -10.43 -10.83
C HIS A 86 1.90 -11.31 -9.98
N PHE A 87 2.08 -12.63 -10.13
CA PHE A 87 1.22 -13.65 -9.53
C PHE A 87 1.11 -13.52 -8.00
N ASP A 88 2.18 -13.17 -7.33
CA ASP A 88 2.26 -12.99 -5.88
C ASP A 88 1.54 -11.73 -5.36
N HIS A 89 0.93 -10.94 -6.26
CA HIS A 89 0.07 -9.79 -5.96
C HIS A 89 -1.38 -9.98 -6.42
N VAL A 90 -1.61 -10.87 -7.40
CA VAL A 90 -2.93 -11.04 -8.02
C VAL A 90 -3.46 -12.48 -7.95
N GLY A 91 -2.67 -13.43 -7.46
CA GLY A 91 -3.04 -14.84 -7.42
C GLY A 91 -4.30 -15.13 -6.60
N GLY A 92 -4.53 -14.36 -5.53
CA GLY A 92 -5.74 -14.49 -4.69
C GLY A 92 -6.96 -13.73 -5.19
N LEU A 93 -6.85 -12.98 -6.29
CA LEU A 93 -7.92 -12.09 -6.74
C LEU A 93 -9.19 -12.85 -7.15
N SER A 94 -9.05 -13.99 -7.80
CA SER A 94 -10.20 -14.79 -8.27
C SER A 94 -11.06 -15.27 -7.09
N GLU A 95 -10.43 -15.86 -6.07
CA GLU A 95 -11.10 -16.36 -4.88
C GLU A 95 -11.71 -15.21 -4.05
N PHE A 96 -11.02 -14.10 -3.94
CA PHE A 96 -11.57 -12.90 -3.31
C PHE A 96 -12.82 -12.42 -4.04
N LEU A 97 -12.80 -12.33 -5.37
CA LEU A 97 -13.92 -11.88 -6.19
C LEU A 97 -15.11 -12.85 -6.18
N ASN A 98 -14.88 -14.15 -5.96
CA ASN A 98 -15.96 -15.14 -5.75
C ASN A 98 -16.68 -14.88 -4.42
N THR A 99 -15.99 -14.29 -3.43
CA THR A 99 -16.56 -13.93 -2.13
C THR A 99 -17.22 -12.54 -2.14
N ASN A 100 -16.64 -11.59 -2.89
CA ASN A 100 -17.14 -10.22 -3.01
C ASN A 100 -17.04 -9.73 -4.46
N GLU A 101 -18.08 -9.95 -5.24
CA GLU A 101 -18.12 -9.58 -6.67
C GLU A 101 -18.39 -8.09 -6.93
N LYS A 102 -18.84 -7.35 -5.91
CA LYS A 102 -19.31 -5.96 -6.06
C LYS A 102 -18.24 -4.91 -5.90
N VAL A 103 -16.99 -5.31 -5.64
CA VAL A 103 -15.88 -4.37 -5.45
C VAL A 103 -15.53 -3.64 -6.74
N LYS A 104 -15.19 -2.37 -6.60
CA LYS A 104 -14.52 -1.60 -7.63
C LYS A 104 -13.03 -1.94 -7.64
N ILE A 105 -12.43 -2.09 -8.83
CA ILE A 105 -11.05 -2.54 -8.95
C ILE A 105 -10.23 -1.50 -9.71
N TYR A 106 -9.13 -1.06 -9.11
CA TYR A 106 -8.15 -0.18 -9.74
C TYR A 106 -6.95 -1.00 -10.21
N ILE A 107 -6.62 -0.92 -11.49
CA ILE A 107 -5.54 -1.66 -12.11
C ILE A 107 -4.58 -0.75 -12.90
N PRO A 108 -3.29 -1.09 -13.02
CA PRO A 108 -2.40 -0.42 -13.96
C PRO A 108 -2.67 -0.90 -15.40
N PRO A 109 -2.31 -0.13 -16.45
CA PRO A 109 -2.45 -0.53 -17.86
C PRO A 109 -1.76 -1.85 -18.24
N SER A 110 -0.66 -2.20 -17.56
CA SER A 110 0.06 -3.48 -17.77
C SER A 110 -0.75 -4.69 -17.32
N PHE A 111 -1.70 -4.54 -16.40
CA PHE A 111 -2.61 -5.60 -15.97
C PHE A 111 -3.71 -5.82 -17.01
N ARG A 112 -3.56 -6.85 -17.84
CA ARG A 112 -4.46 -7.13 -18.97
C ARG A 112 -5.41 -8.28 -18.65
N GLY A 113 -6.54 -8.33 -19.38
CA GLY A 113 -7.43 -9.48 -19.40
C GLY A 113 -8.57 -9.47 -18.37
N MET A 114 -8.61 -8.50 -17.45
CA MET A 114 -9.73 -8.38 -16.54
C MET A 114 -10.94 -7.77 -17.24
N ARG A 115 -12.05 -8.53 -17.27
CA ARG A 115 -13.33 -8.10 -17.84
C ARG A 115 -14.38 -8.07 -16.75
N LYS A 116 -14.37 -7.03 -15.92
CA LYS A 116 -15.44 -6.77 -14.95
C LYS A 116 -16.04 -5.39 -15.18
N LYS A 117 -17.28 -5.19 -14.71
CA LYS A 117 -18.03 -3.96 -14.93
C LYS A 117 -17.41 -2.75 -14.19
N GLU A 118 -16.84 -2.98 -13.01
CA GLU A 118 -16.32 -1.93 -12.10
C GLU A 118 -14.78 -1.93 -12.08
N VAL A 119 -14.14 -1.97 -13.26
CA VAL A 119 -12.67 -1.88 -13.37
C VAL A 119 -12.27 -0.51 -13.89
N VAL A 120 -11.35 0.13 -13.19
CA VAL A 120 -10.77 1.43 -13.53
C VAL A 120 -9.27 1.27 -13.78
N THR A 121 -8.84 1.55 -15.00
CA THR A 121 -7.41 1.54 -15.35
C THR A 121 -6.81 2.92 -15.07
N ILE A 122 -5.75 2.98 -14.26
CA ILE A 122 -5.08 4.23 -13.90
C ILE A 122 -3.67 4.28 -14.51
N SER A 123 -3.51 5.12 -15.53
CA SER A 123 -2.24 5.29 -16.25
C SER A 123 -1.40 6.47 -15.75
N LYS A 124 -2.02 7.43 -15.06
CA LYS A 124 -1.38 8.69 -14.63
C LYS A 124 -1.69 8.97 -13.16
N PRO A 125 -0.88 9.80 -12.47
CA PRO A 125 -1.16 10.20 -11.10
C PRO A 125 -2.58 10.76 -10.98
N THR A 126 -3.40 10.14 -10.13
CA THR A 126 -4.83 10.43 -10.05
C THR A 126 -5.32 10.34 -8.61
N LYS A 127 -6.01 11.37 -8.11
CA LYS A 127 -6.81 11.26 -6.88
C LYS A 127 -7.99 10.34 -7.14
N ILE A 128 -8.13 9.30 -6.32
CA ILE A 128 -9.26 8.37 -6.36
C ILE A 128 -10.30 8.69 -5.29
N HIS A 129 -9.86 9.28 -4.16
CA HIS A 129 -10.70 9.89 -3.11
C HIS A 129 -10.04 11.19 -2.62
N ASN A 130 -10.67 11.91 -1.72
CA ASN A 130 -10.17 13.20 -1.20
C ASN A 130 -8.73 13.09 -0.66
N ASN A 131 -8.47 12.02 0.09
CA ASN A 131 -7.20 11.74 0.76
C ASN A 131 -6.45 10.53 0.19
N VAL A 132 -6.95 9.90 -0.88
CA VAL A 132 -6.34 8.71 -1.50
C VAL A 132 -6.03 8.97 -2.97
N PHE A 133 -4.83 8.58 -3.41
CA PHE A 133 -4.42 8.71 -4.80
C PHE A 133 -3.62 7.49 -5.28
N SER A 134 -3.62 7.28 -6.58
CA SER A 134 -2.66 6.40 -7.27
C SER A 134 -1.55 7.22 -7.88
N THR A 135 -0.33 6.69 -7.86
CA THR A 135 0.79 7.25 -8.64
C THR A 135 0.56 7.14 -10.15
N GLY A 136 -0.43 6.34 -10.57
CA GLY A 136 -0.49 5.82 -11.92
C GLY A 136 0.64 4.83 -12.18
N GLU A 137 0.61 4.19 -13.33
CA GLU A 137 1.64 3.23 -13.71
C GLU A 137 2.96 3.94 -14.00
N ILE A 138 4.02 3.54 -13.31
CA ILE A 138 5.37 4.07 -13.47
C ILE A 138 6.19 3.02 -14.22
N GLU A 139 6.98 3.45 -15.20
CA GLU A 139 7.87 2.60 -16.01
C GLU A 139 7.15 1.43 -16.72
N GLY A 140 5.81 1.53 -16.90
CA GLY A 140 5.01 0.50 -17.55
C GLY A 140 4.86 -0.80 -16.76
N ILE A 141 5.05 -0.75 -15.43
CA ILE A 141 5.08 -1.95 -14.59
C ILE A 141 4.13 -1.84 -13.41
N GLU A 142 4.26 -0.81 -12.56
CA GLU A 142 3.65 -0.78 -11.22
C GLU A 142 3.09 0.60 -10.88
N GLN A 143 1.96 0.61 -10.15
CA GLN A 143 1.41 1.77 -9.48
C GLN A 143 1.44 1.60 -7.96
N SER A 144 1.54 2.70 -7.23
CA SER A 144 1.50 2.74 -5.77
C SER A 144 0.28 3.49 -5.28
N LEU A 145 -0.23 3.12 -4.11
CA LEU A 145 -1.33 3.81 -3.43
C LEU A 145 -0.76 4.81 -2.43
N GLY A 146 -1.18 6.06 -2.48
CA GLY A 146 -0.85 7.07 -1.50
C GLY A 146 -2.07 7.46 -0.67
N VAL A 147 -1.90 7.57 0.64
CA VAL A 147 -2.91 8.11 1.56
C VAL A 147 -2.36 9.35 2.23
N ILE A 148 -3.10 10.46 2.12
CA ILE A 148 -2.77 11.73 2.78
C ILE A 148 -3.32 11.68 4.20
N THR A 149 -2.46 11.81 5.20
CA THR A 149 -2.79 11.81 6.62
C THR A 149 -2.39 13.11 7.29
N GLY A 150 -2.77 13.31 8.53
CA GLY A 150 -2.32 14.46 9.33
C GLY A 150 -0.80 14.58 9.53
N LYS A 151 -0.06 13.49 9.28
CA LYS A 151 1.42 13.45 9.37
C LYS A 151 2.12 13.61 8.01
N GLY A 152 1.36 13.55 6.91
CA GLY A 152 1.84 13.52 5.55
C GLY A 152 1.40 12.25 4.80
N ILE A 153 2.00 11.99 3.66
CA ILE A 153 1.64 10.88 2.78
C ILE A 153 2.25 9.57 3.29
N VAL A 154 1.44 8.54 3.41
CA VAL A 154 1.88 7.15 3.53
C VAL A 154 1.71 6.46 2.19
N LEU A 155 2.81 5.94 1.65
CA LEU A 155 2.80 5.16 0.41
C LEU A 155 2.70 3.67 0.73
N ILE A 156 1.78 3.00 0.06
CA ILE A 156 1.70 1.54 0.02
C ILE A 156 2.22 1.10 -1.35
N VAL A 157 3.24 0.28 -1.35
CA VAL A 157 3.96 -0.17 -2.55
C VAL A 157 3.87 -1.70 -2.65
N GLY A 158 3.79 -2.23 -3.87
CA GLY A 158 3.78 -3.68 -4.10
C GLY A 158 5.17 -4.27 -3.95
N CYS A 159 6.01 -4.06 -4.96
CA CYS A 159 7.40 -4.51 -5.00
C CYS A 159 8.40 -3.38 -5.26
N SER A 160 7.93 -2.20 -5.65
CA SER A 160 8.80 -1.08 -6.07
C SER A 160 9.70 -1.46 -7.25
N HIS A 161 9.12 -2.13 -8.26
CA HIS A 161 9.84 -2.47 -9.50
C HIS A 161 10.34 -1.22 -10.24
N PRO A 162 9.55 -0.11 -10.32
CA PRO A 162 10.08 1.16 -10.78
C PRO A 162 11.16 1.70 -9.84
N TYR A 163 12.08 2.52 -10.36
CA TYR A 163 13.04 3.20 -9.50
C TYR A 163 12.32 4.00 -8.40
N MET A 164 12.69 3.72 -7.14
CA MET A 164 12.05 4.32 -5.97
C MET A 164 12.04 5.85 -6.01
N GLY A 165 13.08 6.48 -6.56
CA GLY A 165 13.12 7.93 -6.77
C GLY A 165 11.94 8.43 -7.59
N ASN A 166 11.57 7.73 -8.66
CA ASN A 166 10.45 8.09 -9.52
C ASN A 166 9.11 7.95 -8.80
N ILE A 167 8.94 6.89 -7.98
CA ILE A 167 7.75 6.70 -7.13
C ILE A 167 7.61 7.87 -6.15
N LEU A 168 8.70 8.21 -5.46
CA LEU A 168 8.72 9.32 -4.49
C LEU A 168 8.45 10.67 -5.16
N ASP A 169 9.03 10.93 -6.35
CA ASP A 169 8.85 12.20 -7.05
C ASP A 169 7.41 12.40 -7.55
N VAL A 170 6.76 11.32 -7.96
CA VAL A 170 5.33 11.37 -8.30
C VAL A 170 4.50 11.64 -7.05
N ALA A 171 4.76 10.93 -5.95
CA ALA A 171 4.00 11.08 -4.71
C ALA A 171 4.16 12.46 -4.07
N ARG A 172 5.36 13.08 -4.17
CA ARG A 172 5.63 14.45 -3.68
C ARG A 172 4.76 15.52 -4.32
N LYS A 173 4.18 15.27 -5.49
CA LYS A 173 3.22 16.19 -6.12
C LYS A 173 1.92 16.34 -5.34
N PHE A 174 1.62 15.38 -4.45
CA PHE A 174 0.44 15.38 -3.59
C PHE A 174 0.73 15.86 -2.17
N GLY A 175 2.01 15.99 -1.79
CA GLY A 175 2.43 16.49 -0.47
C GLY A 175 3.71 15.84 0.03
N LYS A 176 4.03 16.11 1.29
CA LYS A 176 5.22 15.58 1.96
C LYS A 176 5.02 14.10 2.31
N ILE A 177 6.00 13.27 2.00
CA ILE A 177 5.96 11.85 2.31
C ILE A 177 6.35 11.64 3.78
N TYR A 178 5.47 10.98 4.54
CA TYR A 178 5.69 10.57 5.91
C TYR A 178 6.33 9.18 5.99
N GLY A 179 5.83 8.22 5.18
CA GLY A 179 6.33 6.86 5.26
C GLY A 179 6.00 5.99 4.06
N ILE A 180 6.61 4.79 4.07
CA ILE A 180 6.44 3.74 3.06
C ILE A 180 6.18 2.41 3.76
N ILE A 181 5.20 1.64 3.24
CA ILE A 181 4.85 0.29 3.67
C ILE A 181 4.79 -0.60 2.42
N GLY A 182 5.45 -1.74 2.42
CA GLY A 182 5.38 -2.72 1.33
C GLY A 182 6.73 -3.28 0.89
N GLY A 183 6.75 -3.92 -0.28
CA GLY A 183 7.92 -4.53 -0.87
C GLY A 183 8.86 -3.51 -1.53
N LEU A 184 10.14 -3.67 -1.30
CA LEU A 184 11.19 -2.77 -1.83
C LEU A 184 12.15 -3.52 -2.77
N HIS A 185 11.87 -4.77 -3.09
CA HIS A 185 12.68 -5.63 -3.96
C HIS A 185 14.18 -5.50 -3.70
N GLY A 186 14.98 -5.18 -4.72
CA GLY A 186 16.43 -4.94 -4.63
C GLY A 186 16.82 -3.48 -4.41
N PHE A 187 15.91 -2.63 -3.89
CA PHE A 187 16.20 -1.21 -3.65
C PHE A 187 17.37 -1.05 -2.68
N SER A 188 18.37 -0.25 -3.06
CA SER A 188 19.62 -0.03 -2.31
C SER A 188 20.05 1.43 -2.19
N ASP A 189 19.36 2.39 -2.84
CA ASP A 189 19.64 3.83 -2.65
C ASP A 189 18.96 4.38 -1.39
N PHE A 190 19.37 3.86 -0.24
CA PHE A 190 18.75 4.15 1.06
C PHE A 190 18.72 5.64 1.43
N LYS A 191 19.57 6.48 0.80
CA LYS A 191 19.57 7.95 1.04
C LYS A 191 18.22 8.59 0.76
N LEU A 192 17.42 7.99 -0.15
CA LEU A 192 16.08 8.46 -0.45
C LEU A 192 15.12 8.38 0.75
N PHE A 193 15.44 7.58 1.76
CA PHE A 193 14.61 7.38 2.95
C PHE A 193 14.98 8.25 4.16
N LYS A 194 16.02 9.07 4.05
CA LYS A 194 16.56 9.88 5.17
C LYS A 194 15.52 10.74 5.90
N ASP A 195 14.54 11.26 5.18
CA ASP A 195 13.54 12.19 5.72
C ASP A 195 12.23 11.48 6.11
N LEU A 196 12.09 10.19 5.80
CA LEU A 196 10.93 9.41 6.18
C LEU A 196 10.86 9.20 7.69
N LYS A 197 9.65 9.08 8.21
CA LYS A 197 9.37 8.84 9.63
C LYS A 197 8.83 7.43 9.89
N LEU A 198 8.43 6.75 8.84
CA LEU A 198 7.94 5.37 8.86
C LEU A 198 8.48 4.61 7.66
N ILE A 199 9.11 3.47 7.91
CA ILE A 199 9.56 2.53 6.87
C ILE A 199 9.16 1.14 7.36
N CYS A 200 8.27 0.45 6.63
CA CYS A 200 7.87 -0.91 6.93
C CYS A 200 8.20 -1.82 5.72
N PRO A 201 9.45 -2.28 5.62
CA PRO A 201 9.87 -3.13 4.50
C PRO A 201 9.32 -4.55 4.68
N THR A 202 8.54 -5.03 3.71
CA THR A 202 7.84 -6.31 3.73
C THR A 202 8.21 -7.16 2.51
N HIS A 203 7.56 -8.30 2.38
CA HIS A 203 7.51 -9.13 1.18
C HIS A 203 8.89 -9.36 0.53
N CYS A 204 9.07 -8.89 -0.71
CA CYS A 204 10.25 -9.13 -1.56
C CYS A 204 11.49 -8.31 -1.18
N THR A 205 11.44 -7.49 -0.12
CA THR A 205 12.56 -6.61 0.28
C THR A 205 13.79 -7.42 0.63
N GLN A 206 14.87 -7.25 -0.13
CA GLN A 206 16.14 -8.00 0.06
C GLN A 206 16.98 -7.44 1.20
N TYR A 207 16.96 -6.12 1.42
CA TYR A 207 17.87 -5.42 2.33
C TYR A 207 17.18 -4.93 3.62
N LYS A 208 16.26 -5.74 4.20
CA LYS A 208 15.52 -5.38 5.42
C LYS A 208 16.44 -5.02 6.58
N GLU A 209 17.49 -5.82 6.81
CA GLU A 209 18.42 -5.59 7.92
C GLU A 209 19.22 -4.30 7.73
N GLN A 210 19.73 -4.02 6.53
CA GLN A 210 20.46 -2.77 6.25
C GLN A 210 19.56 -1.54 6.44
N ILE A 211 18.30 -1.60 6.02
CA ILE A 211 17.33 -0.52 6.24
C ILE A 211 17.12 -0.29 7.73
N LYS A 212 17.00 -1.38 8.51
CA LYS A 212 16.81 -1.32 9.95
C LYS A 212 18.05 -0.74 10.68
N GLU A 213 19.26 -1.12 10.24
CA GLU A 213 20.50 -0.58 10.77
C GLU A 213 20.66 0.91 10.49
N LEU A 214 20.34 1.35 9.27
CA LEU A 214 20.45 2.76 8.87
C LEU A 214 19.35 3.65 9.47
N TYR A 215 18.17 3.10 9.68
CA TYR A 215 16.97 3.82 10.13
C TYR A 215 16.28 3.17 11.33
N PRO A 216 16.98 2.88 12.44
CA PRO A 216 16.45 2.07 13.55
C PRO A 216 15.23 2.68 14.25
N LYS A 217 15.05 4.00 14.16
CA LYS A 217 13.89 4.69 14.76
C LYS A 217 12.68 4.77 13.83
N GLN A 218 12.89 4.72 12.52
CA GLN A 218 11.87 4.84 11.49
C GLN A 218 11.41 3.48 10.99
N CYS A 219 12.30 2.48 11.01
CA CYS A 219 12.03 1.13 10.51
C CYS A 219 11.24 0.33 11.54
N ILE A 220 10.11 -0.20 11.11
CA ILE A 220 9.29 -1.12 11.90
C ILE A 220 9.21 -2.47 11.21
N GLU A 221 9.04 -3.53 11.99
CA GLU A 221 8.85 -4.87 11.48
C GLU A 221 7.46 -5.02 10.86
N GLY A 222 7.39 -5.62 9.65
CA GLY A 222 6.17 -6.01 8.96
C GLY A 222 5.83 -7.48 9.18
N GLY A 223 4.97 -8.02 8.31
CA GLY A 223 4.53 -9.42 8.33
C GLY A 223 3.02 -9.56 8.47
N ALA A 224 2.47 -10.71 8.07
CA ALA A 224 1.03 -10.97 8.16
C ALA A 224 0.52 -10.82 9.60
N GLY A 225 -0.52 -10.01 9.78
CA GLY A 225 -1.10 -9.65 11.08
C GLY A 225 -0.50 -8.40 11.73
N LYS A 226 0.46 -7.73 11.09
CA LYS A 226 0.91 -6.42 11.57
C LYS A 226 -0.17 -5.37 11.32
N ILE A 227 -0.51 -4.63 12.37
CA ILE A 227 -1.38 -3.46 12.30
C ILE A 227 -0.52 -2.22 12.53
N ILE A 228 -0.71 -1.21 11.69
CA ILE A 228 0.03 0.06 11.72
C ILE A 228 -1.02 1.18 11.76
N ASP A 229 -1.09 1.86 12.89
CA ASP A 229 -1.96 3.02 13.09
C ASP A 229 -1.17 4.30 12.87
N ILE A 230 -1.69 5.18 12.03
CA ILE A 230 -1.13 6.50 11.72
C ILE A 230 -2.17 7.55 12.14
N ASN A 231 -1.92 8.13 13.33
CA ASN A 231 -2.80 9.10 13.99
C ASN A 231 -2.15 10.48 14.00
#